data_fcaf814cc5e7d0d82538760b71ff01e5
#
_entry.id   fcaf814cc5e7d0d82538760b71ff01e5
#
_cell.length_a   1.000
_cell.length_b   1.000
_cell.length_c   1.000
_cell.angle_alpha   90.00
_cell.angle_beta   90.00
_cell.angle_gamma   90.00
#
_symmetry.space_group_name_H-M   'P 1'
#
loop_
_entity.id
_entity.type
_entity.pdbx_description
1 polymer ?
#
loop_
_entity_poly.entity_id
_entity_poly.type
_entity_poly.pdbx_seq_one_letter_code
_entity_poly.pdbx_strand_id
1 'polypeptide(L)'
;KLESILTQKSKPPKSDLVFAAAPSIRFFDGRGANRPWLCEIPDPLSRIAWQTPAIIHPTTARENSIAQEDVIQIQAKSGALEAPVYLTELVTPGLVVMGIGQGHPSYGRYAEGTGSNPFKLLNAKSDPDSGGTSYTIDQVFIKKTGRTLRLAHTDGSRTQHGRTYALSITLVDLKQPKQPQKRGLTMDDFPVTLPLREGYDPKRDFYSPHDHGNYCWGMV
;
A
#
# COMPACT_ATOMS: atom_id res chain seq x y z
N LYS A 1 34.12 18.73 -6.69
CA LYS A 1 33.29 18.53 -5.48
C LYS A 1 32.03 17.72 -5.77
N LEU A 2 31.30 17.96 -6.85
CA LEU A 2 30.15 17.13 -7.29
C LEU A 2 30.58 15.70 -7.72
N GLU A 3 31.67 15.56 -8.45
CA GLU A 3 32.19 14.24 -8.87
C GLU A 3 32.65 13.39 -7.69
N SER A 4 33.19 14.00 -6.64
CA SER A 4 33.59 13.25 -5.45
C SER A 4 32.38 12.74 -4.64
N ILE A 5 31.25 13.42 -4.71
CA ILE A 5 29.99 13.00 -4.07
C ILE A 5 29.38 11.83 -4.85
N LEU A 6 29.40 11.90 -6.19
CA LEU A 6 28.86 10.86 -7.06
C LEU A 6 29.69 9.57 -7.08
N THR A 7 30.98 9.66 -6.73
CA THR A 7 31.90 8.50 -6.65
C THR A 7 32.01 7.88 -5.26
N GLN A 8 31.41 8.46 -4.22
CA GLN A 8 31.30 7.78 -2.94
C GLN A 8 30.34 6.59 -3.08
N LYS A 9 30.91 5.43 -3.45
CA LYS A 9 30.22 4.15 -3.27
C LYS A 9 29.90 4.02 -1.79
N SER A 10 28.64 4.19 -1.42
CA SER A 10 28.16 3.84 -0.09
C SER A 10 28.58 2.40 0.18
N LYS A 11 29.27 2.20 1.31
CA LYS A 11 29.67 0.85 1.74
C LYS A 11 28.38 0.03 1.87
N PRO A 12 28.25 -1.14 1.23
CA PRO A 12 27.03 -1.92 1.32
C PRO A 12 26.70 -2.16 2.80
N PRO A 13 25.43 -2.01 3.19
CA PRO A 13 25.02 -2.22 4.58
C PRO A 13 25.36 -3.65 5.02
N LYS A 14 25.70 -3.81 6.29
CA LYS A 14 26.00 -5.13 6.88
C LYS A 14 24.74 -6.00 7.08
N SER A 15 23.56 -5.42 7.00
CA SER A 15 22.27 -6.12 6.84
C SER A 15 21.72 -5.79 5.47
N ASP A 16 20.95 -6.70 4.91
CA ASP A 16 20.36 -6.52 3.58
C ASP A 16 19.18 -5.53 3.57
N LEU A 17 18.84 -4.92 4.72
CA LEU A 17 17.68 -4.04 4.83
C LEU A 17 18.06 -2.62 5.27
N VAL A 18 17.59 -1.66 4.51
CA VAL A 18 17.65 -0.23 4.78
C VAL A 18 16.29 0.26 5.25
N PHE A 19 16.27 1.19 6.20
CA PHE A 19 15.06 1.86 6.63
C PHE A 19 15.06 3.31 6.21
N ALA A 20 13.92 3.79 5.71
CA ALA A 20 13.70 5.19 5.41
C ALA A 20 12.38 5.67 6.04
N ALA A 21 12.46 6.79 6.75
CA ALA A 21 11.29 7.51 7.20
C ALA A 21 11.03 8.71 6.29
N ALA A 22 9.76 9.01 6.01
CA ALA A 22 9.38 10.15 5.17
C ALA A 22 8.26 10.94 5.85
N PRO A 23 8.28 12.27 5.78
CA PRO A 23 7.15 13.08 6.25
C PRO A 23 5.86 12.65 5.58
N SER A 24 4.81 12.46 6.39
CA SER A 24 3.49 12.14 5.86
C SER A 24 2.86 13.37 5.23
N ILE A 25 2.26 13.22 4.06
CA ILE A 25 1.49 14.29 3.43
C ILE A 25 0.33 14.74 4.32
N ARG A 26 -0.25 13.82 5.11
CA ARG A 26 -1.37 14.10 6.01
C ARG A 26 -0.94 14.74 7.32
N PHE A 27 0.11 14.20 7.93
CA PHE A 27 0.50 14.55 9.30
C PHE A 27 1.76 15.40 9.37
N PHE A 28 2.51 15.48 8.26
CA PHE A 28 3.79 16.17 8.15
C PHE A 28 4.78 15.67 9.22
N ASP A 29 5.09 16.48 10.22
CA ASP A 29 5.97 16.15 11.36
C ASP A 29 5.22 15.61 12.59
N GLY A 30 3.91 15.39 12.48
CA GLY A 30 3.04 14.91 13.55
C GLY A 30 2.14 15.96 14.18
N ARG A 31 2.32 17.26 13.87
CA ARG A 31 1.48 18.33 14.41
C ARG A 31 -0.01 18.18 14.09
N GLY A 32 -0.33 17.46 13.03
CA GLY A 32 -1.70 17.17 12.60
C GLY A 32 -2.30 15.88 13.17
N ALA A 33 -1.54 15.07 13.92
CA ALA A 33 -1.93 13.72 14.29
C ALA A 33 -3.21 13.62 15.16
N ASN A 34 -3.54 14.64 15.95
CA ASN A 34 -4.73 14.68 16.77
C ASN A 34 -5.98 15.22 16.04
N ARG A 35 -5.94 15.30 14.73
CA ARG A 35 -7.07 15.77 13.91
C ARG A 35 -7.75 14.58 13.22
N PRO A 36 -8.95 14.16 13.65
CA PRO A 36 -9.61 12.97 13.11
C PRO A 36 -9.84 13.05 11.60
N TRP A 37 -10.18 14.22 11.07
CA TRP A 37 -10.33 14.46 9.64
C TRP A 37 -9.08 14.06 8.84
N LEU A 38 -7.89 14.39 9.36
CA LEU A 38 -6.64 13.99 8.70
C LEU A 38 -6.37 12.49 8.83
N CYS A 39 -6.85 11.86 9.91
CA CYS A 39 -6.76 10.42 10.08
C CYS A 39 -7.67 9.67 9.08
N GLU A 40 -8.85 10.21 8.80
CA GLU A 40 -9.80 9.61 7.86
C GLU A 40 -9.44 9.82 6.39
N ILE A 41 -8.69 10.88 6.06
CA ILE A 41 -8.17 11.06 4.70
C ILE A 41 -7.20 9.93 4.40
N PRO A 42 -7.44 9.12 3.35
CA PRO A 42 -6.52 8.06 2.99
C PRO A 42 -5.20 8.62 2.46
N ASP A 43 -4.13 7.91 2.72
CA ASP A 43 -2.83 8.19 2.10
C ASP A 43 -2.95 8.10 0.57
N PRO A 44 -2.44 9.06 -0.20
CA PRO A 44 -2.66 9.12 -1.65
C PRO A 44 -2.03 7.95 -2.42
N LEU A 45 -1.00 7.29 -1.88
CA LEU A 45 -0.33 6.16 -2.52
C LEU A 45 -0.89 4.82 -2.06
N SER A 46 -0.97 4.62 -0.74
CA SER A 46 -1.38 3.34 -0.16
C SER A 46 -2.89 3.20 0.00
N ARG A 47 -3.65 4.29 -0.05
CA ARG A 47 -5.08 4.35 0.22
C ARG A 47 -5.46 3.88 1.64
N ILE A 48 -4.51 3.90 2.56
CA ILE A 48 -4.72 3.49 3.95
C ILE A 48 -5.05 4.71 4.79
N ALA A 49 -6.14 4.60 5.56
CA ALA A 49 -6.55 5.59 6.55
C ALA A 49 -6.09 5.17 7.96
N TRP A 50 -6.03 6.09 8.91
CA TRP A 50 -5.75 5.90 10.33
C TRP A 50 -4.40 5.29 10.70
N GLN A 51 -3.84 4.39 9.92
CA GLN A 51 -2.68 3.58 10.25
C GLN A 51 -1.39 4.06 9.58
N THR A 52 -0.26 3.75 10.19
CA THR A 52 1.08 3.93 9.61
C THR A 52 1.71 2.56 9.36
N PRO A 53 1.60 2.01 8.14
CA PRO A 53 2.20 0.72 7.84
C PRO A 53 3.70 0.83 7.59
N ALA A 54 4.41 -0.30 7.77
CA ALA A 54 5.71 -0.52 7.17
C ALA A 54 5.52 -0.95 5.72
N ILE A 55 5.99 -0.14 4.79
CA ILE A 55 5.88 -0.37 3.35
C ILE A 55 7.09 -1.18 2.89
N ILE A 56 6.85 -2.35 2.30
CA ILE A 56 7.88 -3.31 1.94
C ILE A 56 7.60 -3.88 0.55
N HIS A 57 8.68 -4.12 -0.22
CA HIS A 57 8.56 -4.79 -1.51
C HIS A 57 8.17 -6.27 -1.35
N PRO A 58 7.30 -6.84 -2.22
CA PRO A 58 6.88 -8.25 -2.13
C PRO A 58 8.03 -9.26 -2.15
N THR A 59 9.13 -8.96 -2.83
CA THR A 59 10.31 -9.83 -2.83
C THR A 59 10.96 -9.88 -1.45
N THR A 60 11.20 -8.71 -0.83
CA THR A 60 11.75 -8.62 0.53
C THR A 60 10.85 -9.32 1.56
N ALA A 61 9.53 -9.18 1.40
CA ALA A 61 8.58 -9.85 2.28
C ALA A 61 8.65 -11.38 2.15
N ARG A 62 8.74 -11.91 0.92
CA ARG A 62 8.91 -13.36 0.68
C ARG A 62 10.19 -13.92 1.29
N GLU A 63 11.31 -13.22 1.13
CA GLU A 63 12.61 -13.61 1.72
C GLU A 63 12.56 -13.69 3.24
N ASN A 64 11.71 -12.89 3.88
CA ASN A 64 11.53 -12.85 5.32
C ASN A 64 10.27 -13.58 5.82
N SER A 65 9.56 -14.31 4.95
CA SER A 65 8.31 -15.04 5.27
C SER A 65 7.21 -14.15 5.84
N ILE A 66 7.12 -12.91 5.34
CA ILE A 66 6.15 -11.88 5.76
C ILE A 66 5.03 -11.80 4.73
N ALA A 67 3.79 -11.73 5.21
CA ALA A 67 2.60 -11.54 4.40
C ALA A 67 2.02 -10.12 4.57
N GLN A 68 1.10 -9.76 3.69
CA GLN A 68 0.29 -8.55 3.83
C GLN A 68 -0.41 -8.53 5.18
N GLU A 69 -0.41 -7.36 5.86
CA GLU A 69 -1.06 -7.16 7.16
C GLU A 69 -0.41 -7.89 8.35
N ASP A 70 0.68 -8.63 8.14
CA ASP A 70 1.47 -9.12 9.27
C ASP A 70 2.02 -7.95 10.09
N VAL A 71 1.99 -8.07 11.41
CA VAL A 71 2.68 -7.13 12.28
C VAL A 71 4.12 -7.58 12.43
N ILE A 72 5.04 -6.71 12.06
CA ILE A 72 6.48 -6.95 12.19
C ILE A 72 7.08 -6.05 13.26
N GLN A 73 8.09 -6.53 13.93
CA GLN A 73 9.01 -5.73 14.72
C GLN A 73 10.17 -5.29 13.82
N ILE A 74 10.41 -3.99 13.77
CA ILE A 74 11.56 -3.39 13.09
C ILE A 74 12.52 -2.95 14.19
N GLN A 75 13.76 -3.42 14.11
CA GLN A 75 14.79 -3.16 15.10
C GLN A 75 15.99 -2.46 14.46
N ALA A 76 16.41 -1.36 15.05
CA ALA A 76 17.64 -0.64 14.76
C ALA A 76 18.54 -0.60 16.01
N LYS A 77 19.73 -0.03 15.90
CA LYS A 77 20.62 0.18 17.06
C LYS A 77 20.01 1.13 18.10
N SER A 78 19.23 2.11 17.66
CA SER A 78 18.61 3.15 18.48
C SER A 78 17.36 2.68 19.18
N GLY A 79 16.67 1.65 18.69
CA GLY A 79 15.41 1.17 19.27
C GLY A 79 14.68 0.19 18.39
N ALA A 80 13.45 -0.10 18.78
CA ALA A 80 12.56 -0.98 18.05
C ALA A 80 11.14 -0.40 18.03
N LEU A 81 10.38 -0.76 17.00
CA LEU A 81 8.95 -0.47 16.90
C LEU A 81 8.23 -1.61 16.19
N GLU A 82 6.93 -1.65 16.33
CA GLU A 82 6.06 -2.59 15.63
C GLU A 82 5.14 -1.84 14.67
N ALA A 83 4.92 -2.43 13.51
CA ALA A 83 4.00 -1.87 12.50
C ALA A 83 3.39 -2.98 11.64
N PRO A 84 2.15 -2.80 11.16
CA PRO A 84 1.57 -3.67 10.15
C PRO A 84 2.25 -3.47 8.80
N VAL A 85 2.36 -4.53 8.04
CA VAL A 85 3.02 -4.51 6.72
C VAL A 85 2.04 -4.19 5.61
N TYR A 86 2.46 -3.30 4.73
CA TYR A 86 1.84 -3.03 3.46
C TYR A 86 2.78 -3.41 2.31
N LEU A 87 2.37 -4.37 1.49
CA LEU A 87 3.16 -4.84 0.35
C LEU A 87 2.85 -4.05 -0.91
N THR A 88 3.89 -3.51 -1.53
CA THR A 88 3.77 -2.79 -2.81
C THR A 88 5.08 -2.82 -3.59
N GLU A 89 4.99 -2.83 -4.90
CA GLU A 89 6.13 -2.74 -5.82
C GLU A 89 6.65 -1.29 -5.99
N LEU A 90 6.02 -0.31 -5.34
CA LEU A 90 6.42 1.09 -5.39
C LEU A 90 7.70 1.39 -4.59
N VAL A 91 8.19 0.43 -3.81
CA VAL A 91 9.46 0.53 -3.06
C VAL A 91 10.47 -0.48 -3.59
N THR A 92 11.74 -0.15 -3.49
CA THR A 92 12.84 -1.03 -3.94
C THR A 92 12.97 -2.24 -3.01
N PRO A 93 13.30 -3.45 -3.51
CA PRO A 93 13.69 -4.57 -2.65
C PRO A 93 14.82 -4.20 -1.68
N GLY A 94 14.76 -4.70 -0.46
CA GLY A 94 15.71 -4.37 0.61
C GLY A 94 15.42 -3.05 1.35
N LEU A 95 14.38 -2.31 0.95
CA LEU A 95 13.98 -1.06 1.61
C LEU A 95 12.69 -1.24 2.43
N VAL A 96 12.70 -0.73 3.65
CA VAL A 96 11.52 -0.59 4.53
C VAL A 96 11.22 0.89 4.68
N VAL A 97 10.03 1.33 4.29
CA VAL A 97 9.61 2.74 4.35
C VAL A 97 8.47 2.90 5.35
N MET A 98 8.51 3.97 6.15
CA MET A 98 7.41 4.37 7.02
C MET A 98 7.14 5.86 6.97
N GLY A 99 5.87 6.25 7.05
CA GLY A 99 5.47 7.63 7.20
C GLY A 99 5.73 8.16 8.62
N ILE A 100 6.23 9.38 8.72
CA ILE A 100 6.37 10.12 9.99
C ILE A 100 5.03 10.79 10.32
N GLY A 101 4.76 10.98 11.60
CA GLY A 101 3.69 11.84 12.08
C GLY A 101 2.67 11.18 13.00
N GLN A 102 2.74 9.87 13.21
CA GLN A 102 1.90 9.13 14.17
C GLN A 102 2.74 8.42 15.24
N GLY A 103 2.07 7.70 16.13
CA GLY A 103 2.72 6.95 17.23
C GLY A 103 3.05 7.83 18.45
N HIS A 104 2.22 8.83 18.72
CA HIS A 104 2.33 9.67 19.92
C HIS A 104 1.89 8.90 21.17
N PRO A 105 2.65 8.96 22.29
CA PRO A 105 2.23 8.40 23.57
C PRO A 105 1.17 9.25 24.26
N SER A 106 1.15 10.56 23.95
CA SER A 106 0.19 11.53 24.48
C SER A 106 0.18 12.76 23.55
N TYR A 107 -0.90 13.04 22.91
CA TYR A 107 -1.10 14.23 22.06
C TYR A 107 -2.58 14.43 21.77
N GLY A 108 -3.42 14.00 22.71
CA GLY A 108 -4.87 14.05 22.58
C GLY A 108 -5.49 12.75 22.04
N ARG A 109 -6.79 12.68 22.15
CA ARG A 109 -7.62 11.48 21.99
C ARG A 109 -7.39 10.69 20.68
N TYR A 110 -7.12 11.37 19.59
CA TYR A 110 -7.02 10.72 18.27
C TYR A 110 -5.59 10.38 17.87
N ALA A 111 -4.61 11.01 18.51
CA ALA A 111 -3.19 10.73 18.25
C ALA A 111 -2.63 9.64 19.16
N GLU A 112 -3.15 9.56 20.38
CA GLU A 112 -2.68 8.61 21.39
C GLU A 112 -2.96 7.16 20.94
N GLY A 113 -1.91 6.33 20.96
CA GLY A 113 -2.01 4.93 20.58
C GLY A 113 -2.30 4.65 19.11
N THR A 114 -2.32 5.68 18.25
CA THR A 114 -2.59 5.54 16.82
C THR A 114 -1.29 5.52 16.02
N GLY A 115 -1.09 4.48 15.21
CA GLY A 115 0.09 4.32 14.37
C GLY A 115 1.37 4.03 15.15
N SER A 116 2.51 4.15 14.47
CA SER A 116 3.83 3.91 15.04
C SER A 116 4.76 5.08 14.75
N ASN A 117 5.69 5.36 15.67
CA ASN A 117 6.62 6.49 15.55
C ASN A 117 7.98 6.05 15.02
N PRO A 118 8.31 6.34 13.74
CA PRO A 118 9.58 5.98 13.14
C PRO A 118 10.81 6.61 13.80
N PHE A 119 10.64 7.73 14.51
CA PHE A 119 11.75 8.40 15.22
C PHE A 119 12.40 7.51 16.29
N LYS A 120 11.69 6.50 16.79
CA LYS A 120 12.26 5.51 17.71
C LYS A 120 13.41 4.70 17.11
N LEU A 121 13.47 4.61 15.78
CA LEU A 121 14.53 3.90 15.05
C LEU A 121 15.65 4.83 14.61
N LEU A 122 15.33 6.12 14.37
CA LEU A 122 16.30 7.06 13.82
C LEU A 122 17.35 7.47 14.85
N ASN A 123 18.57 7.60 14.39
CA ASN A 123 19.64 8.23 15.15
C ASN A 123 19.60 9.74 14.90
N ALA A 124 19.93 10.54 15.92
CA ALA A 124 20.09 11.98 15.76
C ALA A 124 21.39 12.30 14.98
N LYS A 125 21.41 11.93 13.69
CA LYS A 125 22.49 12.24 12.77
C LYS A 125 22.04 13.34 11.82
N SER A 126 22.90 14.35 11.67
CA SER A 126 22.78 15.30 10.58
C SER A 126 23.61 14.83 9.38
N ASP A 127 23.09 15.11 8.20
CA ASP A 127 23.86 14.97 6.98
C ASP A 127 25.05 15.93 7.00
N PRO A 128 26.28 15.45 6.81
CA PRO A 128 27.48 16.28 6.93
C PRO A 128 27.57 17.37 5.84
N ASP A 129 26.93 17.18 4.71
CA ASP A 129 27.00 18.12 3.58
C ASP A 129 25.90 19.18 3.64
N SER A 130 24.68 18.79 4.01
CA SER A 130 23.51 19.70 4.07
C SER A 130 23.21 20.23 5.46
N GLY A 131 23.71 19.59 6.52
CA GLY A 131 23.34 19.87 7.92
C GLY A 131 21.92 19.42 8.28
N GLY A 132 21.18 18.83 7.33
CA GLY A 132 19.82 18.37 7.53
C GLY A 132 19.74 17.08 8.34
N THR A 133 18.57 16.78 8.90
CA THR A 133 18.34 15.53 9.63
C THR A 133 18.33 14.33 8.66
N SER A 134 19.09 13.29 8.97
CA SER A 134 19.03 12.04 8.21
C SER A 134 17.82 11.21 8.64
N TYR A 135 16.97 10.89 7.70
CA TYR A 135 15.77 10.04 7.88
C TYR A 135 15.99 8.60 7.44
N THR A 136 17.24 8.20 7.23
CA THR A 136 17.60 6.86 6.77
C THR A 136 18.49 6.14 7.76
N ILE A 137 18.38 4.81 7.81
CA ILE A 137 19.23 3.92 8.58
C ILE A 137 19.70 2.79 7.66
N ASP A 138 21.00 2.62 7.56
CA ASP A 138 21.62 1.65 6.65
C ASP A 138 21.48 0.18 7.10
N GLN A 139 20.98 -0.04 8.32
CA GLN A 139 20.87 -1.38 8.87
C GLN A 139 19.70 -1.51 9.83
N VAL A 140 18.67 -2.25 9.41
CA VAL A 140 17.56 -2.67 10.25
C VAL A 140 17.33 -4.16 10.13
N PHE A 141 16.78 -4.74 11.19
CA PHE A 141 16.31 -6.12 11.22
C PHE A 141 14.80 -6.12 11.33
N ILE A 142 14.16 -7.03 10.61
CA ILE A 142 12.70 -7.22 10.70
C ILE A 142 12.40 -8.62 11.21
N LYS A 143 11.40 -8.74 12.08
CA LYS A 143 10.94 -10.00 12.62
C LYS A 143 9.43 -10.03 12.68
N LYS A 144 8.83 -11.10 12.21
CA LYS A 144 7.40 -11.34 12.33
C LYS A 144 7.02 -11.57 13.80
N THR A 145 5.97 -10.89 14.26
CA THR A 145 5.49 -11.02 15.65
C THR A 145 4.48 -12.16 15.83
N GLY A 146 3.96 -12.73 14.74
CA GLY A 146 2.88 -13.71 14.76
C GLY A 146 1.47 -13.10 14.84
N ARG A 147 1.36 -11.78 14.97
CA ARG A 147 0.09 -11.04 14.93
C ARG A 147 -0.20 -10.52 13.55
N THR A 148 -1.47 -10.34 13.25
CA THR A 148 -1.94 -9.66 12.03
C THR A 148 -2.78 -8.45 12.43
N LEU A 149 -2.72 -7.38 11.64
CA LEU A 149 -3.53 -6.19 11.83
C LEU A 149 -4.06 -5.75 10.46
N ARG A 150 -5.37 -5.86 10.30
CA ARG A 150 -6.03 -5.46 9.07
C ARG A 150 -5.82 -3.97 8.79
N LEU A 151 -5.40 -3.66 7.57
CA LEU A 151 -5.20 -2.29 7.12
C LEU A 151 -6.53 -1.68 6.66
N ALA A 152 -6.77 -0.44 7.07
CA ALA A 152 -7.97 0.33 6.73
C ALA A 152 -7.85 0.90 5.31
N HIS A 153 -7.95 0.04 4.30
CA HIS A 153 -8.00 0.45 2.91
C HIS A 153 -9.33 1.11 2.56
N THR A 154 -9.27 2.20 1.82
CA THR A 154 -10.43 2.92 1.29
C THR A 154 -10.63 2.69 -0.20
N ASP A 155 -9.68 2.06 -0.87
CA ASP A 155 -9.83 1.61 -2.25
C ASP A 155 -10.69 0.35 -2.31
N GLY A 156 -11.30 0.11 -3.47
CA GLY A 156 -11.99 -1.14 -3.76
C GLY A 156 -11.02 -2.30 -3.91
N SER A 157 -11.46 -3.35 -4.58
CA SER A 157 -10.61 -4.51 -4.84
C SER A 157 -9.46 -4.16 -5.79
N ARG A 158 -8.25 -4.62 -5.46
CA ARG A 158 -7.06 -4.52 -6.33
C ARG A 158 -7.01 -5.61 -7.38
N THR A 159 -7.88 -6.58 -7.29
CA THR A 159 -7.96 -7.69 -8.23
C THR A 159 -9.25 -7.63 -9.00
N GLN A 160 -9.22 -8.13 -10.21
CA GLN A 160 -10.42 -8.20 -11.04
C GLN A 160 -11.35 -9.36 -10.63
N HIS A 161 -10.98 -10.15 -9.60
CA HIS A 161 -11.74 -11.31 -9.12
C HIS A 161 -12.17 -12.27 -10.24
N GLY A 162 -11.29 -12.47 -11.22
CA GLY A 162 -11.58 -13.30 -12.39
C GLY A 162 -12.47 -12.64 -13.45
N ARG A 163 -12.84 -11.36 -13.26
CA ARG A 163 -13.56 -10.58 -14.27
C ARG A 163 -12.56 -9.95 -15.23
N THR A 164 -12.91 -9.84 -16.50
CA THR A 164 -12.03 -9.29 -17.53
C THR A 164 -12.29 -7.80 -17.79
N TYR A 165 -12.23 -6.98 -16.76
CA TYR A 165 -12.38 -5.52 -16.92
C TYR A 165 -11.22 -4.90 -17.70
N ALA A 166 -10.00 -5.38 -17.44
CA ALA A 166 -8.83 -5.03 -18.21
C ALA A 166 -8.28 -6.30 -18.85
N LEU A 167 -8.32 -6.36 -20.17
CA LEU A 167 -7.74 -7.46 -20.94
C LEU A 167 -6.23 -7.30 -20.92
N SER A 168 -5.53 -8.35 -20.48
CA SER A 168 -4.08 -8.43 -20.55
C SER A 168 -3.69 -9.63 -21.40
N ILE A 169 -2.66 -9.45 -22.21
CA ILE A 169 -2.08 -10.50 -23.04
C ILE A 169 -0.58 -10.54 -22.82
N THR A 170 -0.02 -11.73 -22.72
CA THR A 170 1.43 -11.87 -22.63
C THR A 170 2.09 -11.60 -23.98
N LEU A 171 3.35 -11.16 -23.98
CA LEU A 171 4.12 -10.94 -25.21
C LEU A 171 4.25 -12.23 -26.03
N VAL A 172 4.30 -13.37 -25.38
CA VAL A 172 4.35 -14.70 -26.02
C VAL A 172 3.04 -14.98 -26.75
N ASP A 173 1.92 -14.73 -26.10
CA ASP A 173 0.59 -14.90 -26.70
C ASP A 173 0.35 -13.93 -27.85
N LEU A 174 0.88 -12.71 -27.75
CA LEU A 174 0.77 -11.72 -28.81
C LEU A 174 1.54 -12.14 -30.08
N LYS A 175 2.67 -12.83 -29.92
CA LYS A 175 3.48 -13.31 -31.04
C LYS A 175 2.96 -14.60 -31.67
N GLN A 176 2.07 -15.31 -31.00
CA GLN A 176 1.44 -16.50 -31.55
C GLN A 176 0.15 -16.12 -32.29
N PRO A 177 0.01 -16.44 -33.58
CA PRO A 177 -1.24 -16.22 -34.30
C PRO A 177 -2.30 -17.19 -33.73
N LYS A 178 -2.98 -16.78 -32.67
CA LYS A 178 -4.19 -17.47 -32.22
C LYS A 178 -5.30 -17.18 -33.21
N GLN A 179 -6.19 -18.17 -33.40
CA GLN A 179 -7.37 -18.03 -34.25
C GLN A 179 -8.10 -16.70 -34.00
N PRO A 180 -8.70 -16.11 -35.04
CA PRO A 180 -9.33 -14.80 -34.90
C PRO A 180 -10.33 -14.81 -33.74
N GLN A 181 -9.97 -14.15 -32.66
CA GLN A 181 -10.89 -13.90 -31.57
C GLN A 181 -12.09 -13.19 -32.15
N LYS A 182 -13.27 -13.70 -31.86
CA LYS A 182 -14.54 -13.06 -32.23
C LYS A 182 -14.42 -11.58 -31.88
N ARG A 183 -14.53 -10.71 -32.86
CA ARG A 183 -14.54 -9.26 -32.65
C ARG A 183 -15.78 -8.92 -31.81
N GLY A 184 -15.54 -8.43 -30.63
CA GLY A 184 -16.55 -8.03 -29.67
C GLY A 184 -16.58 -8.98 -28.47
N LEU A 185 -16.45 -8.41 -27.28
CA LEU A 185 -16.74 -9.10 -26.03
C LEU A 185 -18.24 -9.41 -26.03
N THR A 186 -18.58 -10.68 -26.04
CA THR A 186 -19.97 -11.10 -25.84
C THR A 186 -20.22 -11.23 -24.34
N MET A 187 -21.47 -11.21 -23.90
CA MET A 187 -21.82 -11.45 -22.50
C MET A 187 -21.32 -12.82 -21.99
N ASP A 188 -21.06 -13.76 -22.90
CA ASP A 188 -20.49 -15.09 -22.60
C ASP A 188 -18.99 -15.01 -22.24
N ASP A 189 -18.31 -13.93 -22.61
CA ASP A 189 -16.90 -13.71 -22.26
C ASP A 189 -16.72 -13.16 -20.83
N PHE A 190 -17.79 -12.79 -20.16
CA PHE A 190 -17.77 -12.34 -18.77
C PHE A 190 -18.11 -13.50 -17.83
N PRO A 191 -17.17 -13.93 -16.98
CA PRO A 191 -17.49 -14.92 -15.97
C PRO A 191 -18.54 -14.34 -15.02
N VAL A 192 -19.76 -14.83 -15.09
CA VAL A 192 -20.82 -14.47 -14.18
C VAL A 192 -20.50 -15.14 -12.84
N THR A 193 -19.98 -14.38 -11.89
CA THR A 193 -19.56 -14.88 -10.57
C THR A 193 -20.71 -15.02 -9.58
N LEU A 194 -21.89 -14.50 -9.91
CA LEU A 194 -23.09 -14.64 -9.09
C LEU A 194 -23.95 -15.78 -9.62
N PRO A 195 -24.45 -16.67 -8.75
CA PRO A 195 -25.41 -17.69 -9.16
C PRO A 195 -26.65 -16.96 -9.68
N LEU A 196 -26.87 -17.07 -10.99
CA LEU A 196 -28.09 -16.58 -11.58
C LEU A 196 -29.22 -17.55 -11.25
N ARG A 197 -30.43 -17.03 -11.03
CA ARG A 197 -31.59 -17.89 -10.86
C ARG A 197 -31.80 -18.71 -12.14
N GLU A 198 -32.27 -19.95 -11.98
CA GLU A 198 -32.60 -20.81 -13.09
C GLU A 198 -33.54 -20.10 -14.08
N GLY A 199 -33.20 -20.15 -15.37
CA GLY A 199 -33.97 -19.50 -16.43
C GLY A 199 -33.76 -17.98 -16.56
N TYR A 200 -32.76 -17.41 -15.91
CA TYR A 200 -32.37 -16.01 -16.09
C TYR A 200 -31.75 -15.77 -17.48
N ASP A 201 -32.35 -14.85 -18.24
CA ASP A 201 -31.82 -14.38 -19.52
C ASP A 201 -31.36 -12.93 -19.40
N PRO A 202 -30.04 -12.64 -19.50
CA PRO A 202 -29.53 -11.28 -19.36
C PRO A 202 -30.13 -10.28 -20.34
N LYS A 203 -30.54 -10.73 -21.53
CA LYS A 203 -31.17 -9.87 -22.55
C LYS A 203 -32.62 -9.52 -22.22
N ARG A 204 -33.27 -10.38 -21.47
CA ARG A 204 -34.68 -10.20 -21.11
C ARG A 204 -34.86 -9.70 -19.68
N ASP A 205 -34.05 -10.23 -18.76
CA ASP A 205 -34.29 -10.10 -17.33
C ASP A 205 -33.35 -9.09 -16.63
N PHE A 206 -32.42 -8.46 -17.39
CA PHE A 206 -31.51 -7.45 -16.84
C PHE A 206 -32.28 -6.23 -16.33
N TYR A 207 -33.34 -5.86 -17.03
CA TYR A 207 -34.37 -4.96 -16.53
C TYR A 207 -35.72 -5.68 -16.64
N SER A 208 -36.32 -6.00 -15.50
CA SER A 208 -37.74 -6.37 -15.54
C SER A 208 -38.50 -5.26 -16.24
N PRO A 209 -39.49 -5.54 -17.08
CA PRO A 209 -40.38 -4.52 -17.59
C PRO A 209 -41.01 -3.80 -16.40
N HIS A 210 -40.53 -2.59 -16.13
CA HIS A 210 -41.14 -1.72 -15.15
C HIS A 210 -42.31 -1.02 -15.83
N ASP A 211 -43.45 -1.14 -15.25
CA ASP A 211 -44.52 -0.23 -15.53
C ASP A 211 -44.07 1.14 -14.99
N HIS A 212 -43.44 1.92 -15.86
CA HIS A 212 -42.99 3.25 -15.50
C HIS A 212 -44.22 4.11 -15.34
N GLY A 213 -44.58 4.42 -14.11
CA GLY A 213 -45.52 5.50 -13.86
C GLY A 213 -45.02 6.79 -14.51
N ASN A 214 -45.83 7.84 -14.47
CA ASN A 214 -45.56 9.12 -15.12
C ASN A 214 -44.28 9.88 -14.68
N TYR A 215 -43.42 9.25 -13.88
CA TYR A 215 -42.21 9.89 -13.34
C TYR A 215 -40.97 9.04 -13.63
N CYS A 216 -40.02 9.61 -14.35
CA CYS A 216 -38.67 9.06 -14.48
C CYS A 216 -37.75 9.81 -13.56
N TRP A 217 -37.08 9.10 -12.64
CA TRP A 217 -36.00 9.66 -11.84
C TRP A 217 -34.71 9.52 -12.60
N GLY A 218 -34.09 10.61 -12.97
CA GLY A 218 -32.70 10.63 -13.45
C GLY A 218 -31.78 10.90 -12.28
N MET A 219 -30.73 10.05 -12.11
CA MET A 219 -29.59 10.45 -11.31
C MET A 219 -28.64 11.28 -12.18
N VAL A 220 -28.33 12.48 -11.73
CA VAL A 220 -27.30 13.35 -12.30
C VAL A 220 -26.00 13.14 -11.52
#